data_8634e478547a964a77f811f82308ec9f
#
_entry.id   8634e478547a964a77f811f82308ec9f
#
_cell.length_a   1.000
_cell.length_b   1.000
_cell.length_c   1.000
_cell.angle_alpha   90.00
_cell.angle_beta   90.00
_cell.angle_gamma   90.00
#
_symmetry.space_group_name_H-M   'P 1'
#
loop_
_entity.id
_entity.type
_entity.pdbx_description
1 polymer ?
#
loop_
_entity_poly.entity_id
_entity_poly.type
_entity_poly.pdbx_seq_one_letter_code
_entity_poly.pdbx_strand_id
1 'polypeptide(L)'
;GGITLRIQHSLLAPKGATLEVAVAGGKSIATVKVPRSTNWEIISAPVKKSPTGLQDLKVTLKSGQAEVDWIVFDAQPWTAGAFQTGKYRNLLAELGYKQADIDAKLKEAFDGIFYGPDKVYFEVGDDMAYISDVKNKDVRTEGMSYGMMIAVQFDKKDIFDRLWRWCQKYMQHQSGPLEGYFAWSCKVDGTRNSQGPASDGELYYVTSLIFASNRWGNDTGINYLAEAQRILNCSMQKIGMDNVSPFINIDKKLITFTPDPHGGSYTDPSYHLPAFYEVWAKWANDGRSNFWKECAKVSREYLHKSINPETGLNPDYNNYDGSLRGSRGIIGDAFRFDSWRVPMNIALDYSWSCADREWQQNYANTIQNFLYSQGIDTFVDQYNVDGTKPARILGAGGYTALRHSLGLVATSAAVSLAATNDKIGEFVNQLWNAKHVPYEDGYFDAYYDGLLRLFALMHLSGNYRIITPQQ
;
A
#
# COMPACT_ATOMS: atom_id res chain seq x y z
N GLY A 1 -18.41 17.96 -6.91
CA GLY A 1 -17.11 18.48 -7.31
C GLY A 1 -17.14 19.97 -7.56
N GLY A 2 -16.01 20.61 -7.35
CA GLY A 2 -15.78 22.00 -7.63
C GLY A 2 -14.73 22.19 -8.72
N ILE A 3 -14.71 23.35 -9.33
CA ILE A 3 -13.59 23.84 -10.13
C ILE A 3 -12.96 24.97 -9.33
N THR A 4 -11.65 24.96 -9.17
CA THR A 4 -10.88 26.07 -8.65
C THR A 4 -10.11 26.74 -9.77
N LEU A 5 -10.23 28.04 -9.85
CA LEU A 5 -9.61 28.87 -10.88
C LEU A 5 -8.78 29.96 -10.22
N ARG A 6 -7.52 30.07 -10.61
CA ARG A 6 -6.75 31.27 -10.30
C ARG A 6 -6.97 32.29 -11.39
N ILE A 7 -7.60 33.43 -11.07
CA ILE A 7 -8.04 34.40 -12.04
C ILE A 7 -7.59 35.79 -11.60
N GLN A 8 -6.99 36.52 -12.54
CA GLN A 8 -6.83 37.98 -12.46
C GLN A 8 -7.69 38.62 -13.51
N HIS A 9 -8.44 39.65 -13.17
CA HIS A 9 -9.13 40.42 -14.20
C HIS A 9 -8.46 41.78 -14.39
N SER A 10 -8.54 42.28 -15.62
CA SER A 10 -7.96 43.54 -16.04
C SER A 10 -8.56 44.72 -15.21
N LEU A 11 -7.76 45.71 -14.92
CA LEU A 11 -8.21 47.02 -14.39
C LEU A 11 -9.27 47.68 -15.26
N LEU A 12 -9.36 47.33 -16.55
CA LEU A 12 -10.36 47.83 -17.49
C LEU A 12 -11.71 47.13 -17.34
N ALA A 13 -11.84 46.13 -16.47
CA ALA A 13 -13.08 45.41 -16.20
C ALA A 13 -13.66 45.75 -14.81
N PRO A 14 -14.24 46.89 -14.61
CA PRO A 14 -14.68 47.38 -13.29
C PRO A 14 -15.83 46.55 -12.69
N LYS A 15 -16.46 45.67 -13.44
CA LYS A 15 -17.62 44.85 -13.02
C LYS A 15 -17.28 43.38 -12.78
N GLY A 16 -15.99 42.99 -12.87
CA GLY A 16 -15.59 41.56 -12.84
C GLY A 16 -15.86 40.84 -14.17
N ALA A 17 -15.81 39.52 -14.12
CA ALA A 17 -16.02 38.66 -15.30
C ALA A 17 -16.87 37.46 -14.99
N THR A 18 -17.44 36.87 -16.03
CA THR A 18 -18.11 35.55 -15.96
C THR A 18 -17.47 34.63 -16.99
N LEU A 19 -16.96 33.50 -16.50
CA LEU A 19 -16.42 32.43 -17.34
C LEU A 19 -17.38 31.25 -17.35
N GLU A 20 -17.48 30.62 -18.51
CA GLU A 20 -18.16 29.34 -18.67
C GLU A 20 -17.13 28.26 -18.99
N VAL A 21 -17.14 27.17 -18.25
CA VAL A 21 -16.29 26.01 -18.51
C VAL A 21 -17.16 24.88 -19.04
N ALA A 22 -16.76 24.30 -20.16
CA ALA A 22 -17.45 23.18 -20.81
C ALA A 22 -16.43 22.13 -21.26
N VAL A 23 -16.85 20.88 -21.39
CA VAL A 23 -16.09 19.88 -22.18
C VAL A 23 -16.24 20.28 -23.66
N ALA A 24 -15.15 20.19 -24.44
CA ALA A 24 -15.18 20.56 -25.85
C ALA A 24 -16.25 19.77 -26.60
N GLY A 25 -17.13 20.49 -27.30
CA GLY A 25 -18.30 19.90 -27.98
C GLY A 25 -19.45 19.49 -27.07
N GLY A 26 -19.31 19.69 -25.74
CA GLY A 26 -20.31 19.30 -24.73
C GLY A 26 -21.04 20.47 -24.08
N LYS A 27 -21.86 20.14 -23.08
CA LYS A 27 -22.59 21.13 -22.28
C LYS A 27 -21.66 21.80 -21.25
N SER A 28 -22.03 23.01 -20.84
CA SER A 28 -21.39 23.72 -19.73
C SER A 28 -21.43 22.88 -18.44
N ILE A 29 -20.27 22.76 -17.81
CA ILE A 29 -20.11 22.03 -16.55
C ILE A 29 -19.98 22.96 -15.35
N ALA A 30 -19.49 24.20 -15.57
CA ALA A 30 -19.39 25.20 -14.52
C ALA A 30 -19.55 26.62 -15.07
N THR A 31 -20.04 27.52 -14.23
CA THR A 31 -20.03 28.95 -14.46
C THR A 31 -19.29 29.61 -13.30
N VAL A 32 -18.23 30.35 -13.60
CA VAL A 32 -17.36 30.99 -12.61
C VAL A 32 -17.60 32.49 -12.66
N LYS A 33 -18.00 33.06 -11.53
CA LYS A 33 -18.11 34.51 -11.34
C LYS A 33 -16.81 35.00 -10.76
N VAL A 34 -16.13 35.85 -11.50
CA VAL A 34 -14.87 36.46 -11.11
C VAL A 34 -15.18 37.84 -10.52
N PRO A 35 -14.88 38.10 -9.23
CA PRO A 35 -15.06 39.39 -8.63
C PRO A 35 -14.08 40.41 -9.23
N ARG A 36 -14.32 41.67 -8.99
CA ARG A 36 -13.36 42.74 -9.35
C ARG A 36 -12.12 42.62 -8.47
N SER A 37 -10.97 42.36 -9.08
CA SER A 37 -9.67 42.34 -8.40
C SER A 37 -8.54 42.82 -9.32
N THR A 38 -7.49 43.35 -8.73
CA THR A 38 -6.24 43.69 -9.41
C THR A 38 -5.13 42.71 -9.08
N ASN A 39 -5.42 41.71 -8.23
CA ASN A 39 -4.50 40.68 -7.79
C ASN A 39 -4.95 39.31 -8.30
N TRP A 40 -4.01 38.39 -8.42
CA TRP A 40 -4.34 37.00 -8.63
C TRP A 40 -5.11 36.44 -7.42
N GLU A 41 -6.27 35.89 -7.70
CA GLU A 41 -7.11 35.27 -6.68
C GLU A 41 -7.48 33.84 -7.09
N ILE A 42 -7.62 32.95 -6.10
CA ILE A 42 -8.15 31.62 -6.29
C ILE A 42 -9.66 31.69 -6.11
N ILE A 43 -10.39 31.30 -7.15
CA ILE A 43 -11.86 31.34 -7.16
C ILE A 43 -12.38 29.95 -7.43
N SER A 44 -13.31 29.48 -6.61
CA SER A 44 -13.96 28.20 -6.75
C SER A 44 -15.39 28.32 -7.27
N ALA A 45 -15.82 27.38 -8.08
CA ALA A 45 -17.19 27.27 -8.56
C ALA A 45 -17.64 25.81 -8.57
N PRO A 46 -18.93 25.54 -8.25
CA PRO A 46 -19.42 24.16 -8.26
C PRO A 46 -19.51 23.60 -9.69
N VAL A 47 -19.13 22.35 -9.86
CA VAL A 47 -19.27 21.60 -11.11
C VAL A 47 -20.55 20.80 -11.08
N LYS A 48 -21.44 21.03 -12.03
CA LYS A 48 -22.76 20.35 -12.12
C LYS A 48 -22.62 18.85 -12.40
N LYS A 49 -21.65 18.48 -13.24
CA LYS A 49 -21.30 17.10 -13.56
C LYS A 49 -19.82 17.06 -13.91
N SER A 50 -19.05 16.36 -13.09
CA SER A 50 -17.61 16.21 -13.35
C SER A 50 -17.39 15.37 -14.61
N PRO A 51 -16.53 15.82 -15.54
CA PRO A 51 -16.11 14.98 -16.64
C PRO A 51 -15.29 13.79 -16.11
N THR A 52 -15.21 12.72 -16.87
CA THR A 52 -14.40 11.53 -16.57
C THR A 52 -13.41 11.30 -17.69
N GLY A 53 -12.24 10.76 -17.34
CA GLY A 53 -11.14 10.54 -18.28
C GLY A 53 -10.51 11.83 -18.80
N LEU A 54 -9.61 11.69 -19.78
CA LEU A 54 -8.98 12.82 -20.45
C LEU A 54 -10.00 13.55 -21.32
N GLN A 55 -10.19 14.85 -21.12
CA GLN A 55 -11.15 15.68 -21.84
C GLN A 55 -10.52 17.04 -22.19
N ASP A 56 -10.81 17.52 -23.37
CA ASP A 56 -10.50 18.91 -23.73
C ASP A 56 -11.52 19.84 -23.09
N LEU A 57 -11.04 20.89 -22.45
CA LEU A 57 -11.87 21.92 -21.84
C LEU A 57 -11.95 23.16 -22.74
N LYS A 58 -13.15 23.70 -22.87
CA LYS A 58 -13.42 24.98 -23.48
C LYS A 58 -13.79 25.97 -22.38
N VAL A 59 -12.94 27.00 -22.19
CA VAL A 59 -13.24 28.13 -21.33
C VAL A 59 -13.72 29.30 -22.18
N THR A 60 -14.89 29.82 -21.88
CA THR A 60 -15.50 30.91 -22.66
C THR A 60 -15.75 32.09 -21.74
N LEU A 61 -15.22 33.25 -22.09
CA LEU A 61 -15.54 34.51 -21.43
C LEU A 61 -16.93 34.96 -21.89
N LYS A 62 -17.87 34.98 -20.97
CA LYS A 62 -19.27 35.43 -21.24
C LYS A 62 -19.45 36.90 -21.04
N SER A 63 -18.72 37.50 -20.11
CA SER A 63 -18.76 38.95 -19.82
C SER A 63 -17.51 39.40 -19.07
N GLY A 64 -17.16 40.68 -19.18
CA GLY A 64 -16.03 41.30 -18.50
C GLY A 64 -14.69 40.98 -19.15
N GLN A 65 -13.62 41.05 -18.37
CA GLN A 65 -12.26 40.68 -18.76
C GLN A 65 -11.62 39.89 -17.64
N ALA A 66 -10.90 38.83 -17.96
CA ALA A 66 -10.18 37.99 -17.02
C ALA A 66 -8.96 37.34 -17.66
N GLU A 67 -7.92 37.14 -16.87
CA GLU A 67 -6.79 36.29 -17.20
C GLU A 67 -6.90 35.03 -16.31
N VAL A 68 -6.63 33.89 -16.90
CA VAL A 68 -6.68 32.58 -16.23
C VAL A 68 -5.29 31.97 -16.27
N ASP A 69 -4.72 31.68 -15.10
CA ASP A 69 -3.41 31.04 -14.97
C ASP A 69 -3.56 29.51 -15.05
N TRP A 70 -4.42 28.95 -14.22
CA TRP A 70 -4.67 27.52 -14.20
C TRP A 70 -6.13 27.20 -13.81
N ILE A 71 -6.54 26.00 -14.14
CA ILE A 71 -7.81 25.39 -13.74
C ILE A 71 -7.50 24.04 -13.13
N VAL A 72 -8.02 23.76 -11.95
CA VAL A 72 -7.97 22.47 -11.30
C VAL A 72 -9.37 22.02 -10.91
N PHE A 73 -9.64 20.72 -11.02
CA PHE A 73 -10.84 20.13 -10.48
C PHE A 73 -10.54 19.66 -9.06
N ASP A 74 -11.24 20.22 -8.08
CA ASP A 74 -11.14 19.72 -6.72
C ASP A 74 -11.69 18.29 -6.71
N ALA A 75 -10.85 17.35 -6.34
CA ALA A 75 -11.30 15.99 -6.10
C ALA A 75 -12.42 16.01 -5.05
N GLN A 76 -13.50 15.27 -5.27
CA GLN A 76 -14.45 15.03 -4.18
C GLN A 76 -13.68 14.39 -3.03
N PRO A 77 -13.77 14.95 -1.81
CA PRO A 77 -13.12 14.32 -0.68
C PRO A 77 -13.63 12.88 -0.57
N TRP A 78 -12.69 11.94 -0.52
CA TRP A 78 -13.00 10.55 -0.20
C TRP A 78 -13.38 10.49 1.27
N THR A 79 -14.69 10.50 1.55
CA THR A 79 -15.22 10.67 2.91
C THR A 79 -15.53 9.36 3.61
N ALA A 80 -15.59 8.27 2.87
CA ALA A 80 -15.87 6.93 3.40
C ALA A 80 -15.14 5.88 2.56
N GLY A 81 -14.57 4.87 3.22
CA GLY A 81 -13.83 3.79 2.58
C GLY A 81 -14.73 2.73 1.95
N ALA A 82 -14.09 1.78 1.27
CA ALA A 82 -14.76 0.70 0.55
C ALA A 82 -15.58 -0.23 1.47
N PHE A 83 -15.22 -0.37 2.76
CA PHE A 83 -16.05 -1.11 3.72
C PHE A 83 -17.48 -0.60 3.84
N GLN A 84 -17.67 0.70 3.61
CA GLN A 84 -18.99 1.35 3.69
C GLN A 84 -19.63 1.52 2.31
N THR A 85 -18.81 1.81 1.29
CA THR A 85 -19.30 2.25 -0.03
C THR A 85 -19.25 1.16 -1.10
N GLY A 86 -18.45 0.12 -0.93
CA GLY A 86 -18.13 -0.87 -1.97
C GLY A 86 -17.38 -0.29 -3.17
N LYS A 87 -16.93 0.97 -3.09
CA LYS A 87 -16.28 1.67 -4.21
C LYS A 87 -14.77 1.75 -3.99
N TYR A 88 -14.04 1.64 -5.09
CA TYR A 88 -12.58 1.75 -5.13
C TYR A 88 -12.19 2.82 -6.14
N ARG A 89 -11.29 3.69 -5.74
CA ARG A 89 -10.80 4.77 -6.59
C ARG A 89 -9.86 4.18 -7.66
N ASN A 90 -10.12 4.48 -8.92
CA ASN A 90 -9.18 4.21 -10.01
C ASN A 90 -8.44 5.51 -10.36
N LEU A 91 -7.38 5.79 -9.62
CA LEU A 91 -6.61 7.02 -9.77
C LEU A 91 -5.91 7.09 -11.12
N LEU A 92 -5.51 5.95 -11.70
CA LEU A 92 -4.94 5.92 -13.06
C LEU A 92 -5.95 6.44 -14.09
N ALA A 93 -7.20 5.98 -14.03
CA ALA A 93 -8.24 6.48 -14.95
C ALA A 93 -8.60 7.94 -14.69
N GLU A 94 -8.58 8.39 -13.43
CA GLU A 94 -8.78 9.80 -13.07
C GLU A 94 -7.68 10.71 -13.67
N LEU A 95 -6.45 10.22 -13.75
CA LEU A 95 -5.31 10.90 -14.36
C LEU A 95 -5.26 10.78 -15.90
N GLY A 96 -6.25 10.12 -16.51
CA GLY A 96 -6.42 10.06 -17.97
C GLY A 96 -5.84 8.83 -18.65
N TYR A 97 -5.30 7.85 -17.90
CA TYR A 97 -4.88 6.58 -18.51
C TYR A 97 -6.10 5.80 -19.00
N LYS A 98 -6.01 5.22 -20.19
CA LYS A 98 -7.11 4.41 -20.74
C LYS A 98 -7.24 3.09 -20.01
N GLN A 99 -8.47 2.62 -19.77
CA GLN A 99 -8.71 1.38 -19.05
C GLN A 99 -7.99 0.17 -19.68
N ALA A 100 -7.97 0.07 -21.01
CA ALA A 100 -7.26 -1.01 -21.71
C ALA A 100 -5.75 -1.01 -21.41
N ASP A 101 -5.13 0.18 -21.31
CA ASP A 101 -3.70 0.31 -21.00
C ASP A 101 -3.45 -0.03 -19.51
N ILE A 102 -4.37 0.34 -18.63
CA ILE A 102 -4.32 -0.02 -17.19
C ILE A 102 -4.38 -1.55 -17.04
N ASP A 103 -5.33 -2.20 -17.70
CA ASP A 103 -5.51 -3.65 -17.66
C ASP A 103 -4.29 -4.38 -18.24
N ALA A 104 -3.73 -3.87 -19.33
CA ALA A 104 -2.51 -4.39 -19.94
C ALA A 104 -1.28 -4.25 -19.00
N LYS A 105 -1.15 -3.11 -18.31
CA LYS A 105 -0.07 -2.86 -17.34
C LYS A 105 -0.17 -3.79 -16.13
N LEU A 106 -1.38 -3.98 -15.60
CA LEU A 106 -1.62 -4.94 -14.52
C LEU A 106 -1.28 -6.36 -14.93
N LYS A 107 -1.71 -6.75 -16.14
CA LYS A 107 -1.38 -8.08 -16.67
C LYS A 107 0.12 -8.25 -16.88
N GLU A 108 0.81 -7.27 -17.44
CA GLU A 108 2.26 -7.28 -17.62
C GLU A 108 2.99 -7.47 -16.29
N ALA A 109 2.60 -6.71 -15.26
CA ALA A 109 3.21 -6.83 -13.93
C ALA A 109 2.90 -8.18 -13.27
N PHE A 110 1.68 -8.70 -13.41
CA PHE A 110 1.31 -10.03 -12.93
C PHE A 110 2.12 -11.13 -13.66
N ASP A 111 2.16 -11.08 -14.99
CA ASP A 111 2.88 -12.07 -15.80
C ASP A 111 4.39 -12.04 -15.46
N GLY A 112 4.96 -10.87 -15.18
CA GLY A 112 6.34 -10.74 -14.76
C GLY A 112 6.67 -11.54 -13.49
N ILE A 113 5.76 -11.53 -12.50
CA ILE A 113 5.92 -12.27 -11.23
C ILE A 113 5.72 -13.78 -11.41
N PHE A 114 4.74 -14.18 -12.22
CA PHE A 114 4.29 -15.58 -12.25
C PHE A 114 4.79 -16.37 -13.47
N TYR A 115 5.03 -15.73 -14.61
CA TYR A 115 5.28 -16.44 -15.88
C TYR A 115 6.47 -15.92 -16.67
N GLY A 116 6.94 -14.70 -16.43
CA GLY A 116 8.03 -14.06 -17.16
C GLY A 116 9.38 -14.77 -17.02
N PRO A 117 10.40 -14.31 -17.76
CA PRO A 117 11.75 -14.90 -17.66
C PRO A 117 12.39 -14.66 -16.29
N ASP A 118 12.05 -13.56 -15.62
CA ASP A 118 12.54 -13.18 -14.30
C ASP A 118 11.51 -13.48 -13.19
N LYS A 119 10.60 -14.43 -13.43
CA LYS A 119 9.57 -14.82 -12.49
C LYS A 119 10.14 -15.26 -11.15
N VAL A 120 9.36 -15.03 -10.12
CA VAL A 120 9.65 -15.48 -8.75
C VAL A 120 8.77 -16.65 -8.30
N TYR A 121 7.76 -17.02 -9.09
CA TYR A 121 6.86 -18.14 -8.86
C TYR A 121 7.39 -19.42 -9.51
N PHE A 122 7.44 -20.51 -8.74
CA PHE A 122 7.94 -21.81 -9.19
C PHE A 122 7.03 -22.95 -8.74
N GLU A 123 6.55 -23.75 -9.67
CA GLU A 123 5.75 -24.94 -9.40
C GLU A 123 6.62 -26.10 -8.94
N VAL A 124 6.08 -26.91 -8.03
CA VAL A 124 6.73 -28.09 -7.45
C VAL A 124 5.77 -29.27 -7.49
N GLY A 125 6.09 -30.29 -8.26
CA GLY A 125 5.21 -31.42 -8.48
C GLY A 125 3.87 -30.99 -9.09
N ASP A 126 2.82 -31.73 -8.78
CA ASP A 126 1.52 -31.54 -9.43
C ASP A 126 0.63 -30.50 -8.73
N ASP A 127 0.90 -30.20 -7.45
CA ASP A 127 -0.07 -29.49 -6.61
C ASP A 127 0.52 -28.39 -5.69
N MET A 128 1.83 -28.12 -5.75
CA MET A 128 2.51 -27.13 -4.93
C MET A 128 3.24 -26.10 -5.77
N ALA A 129 3.50 -24.92 -5.18
CA ALA A 129 4.38 -23.90 -5.73
C ALA A 129 4.92 -23.01 -4.62
N TYR A 130 5.98 -22.25 -4.92
CA TYR A 130 6.54 -21.26 -4.01
C TYR A 130 6.88 -19.94 -4.75
N ILE A 131 6.94 -18.87 -3.97
CA ILE A 131 7.54 -17.59 -4.36
C ILE A 131 8.95 -17.55 -3.75
N SER A 132 9.96 -17.34 -4.57
CA SER A 132 11.36 -17.26 -4.13
C SER A 132 11.89 -15.85 -4.20
N ASP A 133 12.58 -15.43 -3.15
CA ASP A 133 13.59 -14.38 -3.28
C ASP A 133 14.76 -15.00 -4.06
N VAL A 134 14.72 -14.85 -5.38
CA VAL A 134 15.64 -15.52 -6.30
C VAL A 134 17.09 -15.09 -6.08
N LYS A 135 17.31 -13.88 -5.57
CA LYS A 135 18.64 -13.37 -5.27
C LYS A 135 19.23 -14.03 -4.02
N ASN A 136 18.42 -14.16 -2.97
CA ASN A 136 18.81 -14.80 -1.72
C ASN A 136 18.64 -16.32 -1.77
N LYS A 137 18.00 -16.85 -2.82
CA LYS A 137 17.73 -18.29 -3.04
C LYS A 137 16.97 -18.92 -1.87
N ASP A 138 16.01 -18.18 -1.33
CA ASP A 138 15.16 -18.63 -0.26
C ASP A 138 13.68 -18.37 -0.55
N VAL A 139 12.84 -18.97 0.27
CA VAL A 139 11.38 -18.82 0.25
C VAL A 139 10.97 -18.23 1.59
N ARG A 140 10.33 -17.07 1.57
CA ARG A 140 9.94 -16.31 2.78
C ARG A 140 8.43 -16.29 2.93
N THR A 141 7.96 -16.26 4.17
CA THR A 141 6.53 -16.07 4.46
C THR A 141 5.98 -14.79 3.85
N GLU A 142 6.80 -13.74 3.78
CA GLU A 142 6.47 -12.48 3.08
C GLU A 142 6.07 -12.75 1.62
N GLY A 143 6.95 -13.32 0.81
CA GLY A 143 6.67 -13.57 -0.61
C GLY A 143 5.55 -14.57 -0.83
N MET A 144 5.49 -15.63 -0.01
CA MET A 144 4.44 -16.64 -0.09
C MET A 144 3.06 -16.02 0.19
N SER A 145 2.93 -15.24 1.25
CA SER A 145 1.67 -14.60 1.63
C SER A 145 1.27 -13.48 0.65
N TYR A 146 2.23 -12.74 0.10
CA TYR A 146 1.99 -11.77 -0.98
C TYR A 146 1.50 -12.46 -2.25
N GLY A 147 2.13 -13.57 -2.64
CA GLY A 147 1.68 -14.37 -3.78
C GLY A 147 0.25 -14.87 -3.62
N MET A 148 -0.12 -15.33 -2.41
CA MET A 148 -1.50 -15.73 -2.10
C MET A 148 -2.46 -14.54 -2.17
N MET A 149 -2.11 -13.38 -1.63
CA MET A 149 -2.94 -12.19 -1.72
C MET A 149 -3.14 -11.75 -3.17
N ILE A 150 -2.09 -11.72 -3.98
CA ILE A 150 -2.18 -11.40 -5.40
C ILE A 150 -3.07 -12.43 -6.11
N ALA A 151 -2.86 -13.72 -5.87
CA ALA A 151 -3.63 -14.79 -6.49
C ALA A 151 -5.14 -14.67 -6.19
N VAL A 152 -5.52 -14.38 -4.94
CA VAL A 152 -6.93 -14.22 -4.60
C VAL A 152 -7.52 -12.94 -5.20
N GLN A 153 -6.75 -11.85 -5.33
CA GLN A 153 -7.22 -10.63 -5.99
C GLN A 153 -7.45 -10.82 -7.51
N PHE A 154 -6.59 -11.59 -8.17
CA PHE A 154 -6.69 -11.90 -9.60
C PHE A 154 -7.55 -13.13 -9.92
N ASP A 155 -8.25 -13.70 -8.93
CA ASP A 155 -9.08 -14.90 -9.08
C ASP A 155 -8.31 -16.11 -9.64
N LYS A 156 -7.11 -16.33 -9.13
CA LYS A 156 -6.21 -17.44 -9.51
C LYS A 156 -6.17 -18.51 -8.41
N LYS A 157 -7.27 -19.27 -8.30
CA LYS A 157 -7.43 -20.29 -7.26
C LYS A 157 -6.32 -21.33 -7.28
N ASP A 158 -5.93 -21.82 -8.46
CA ASP A 158 -4.90 -22.86 -8.57
C ASP A 158 -3.54 -22.38 -8.03
N ILE A 159 -3.13 -21.15 -8.38
CA ILE A 159 -1.91 -20.53 -7.85
C ILE A 159 -1.99 -20.41 -6.33
N PHE A 160 -3.12 -19.91 -5.81
CA PHE A 160 -3.35 -19.76 -4.37
C PHE A 160 -3.21 -21.10 -3.63
N ASP A 161 -3.89 -22.13 -4.11
CA ASP A 161 -3.91 -23.45 -3.49
C ASP A 161 -2.53 -24.10 -3.51
N ARG A 162 -1.78 -23.97 -4.60
CA ARG A 162 -0.40 -24.46 -4.71
C ARG A 162 0.54 -23.79 -3.71
N LEU A 163 0.46 -22.46 -3.57
CA LEU A 163 1.25 -21.71 -2.60
C LEU A 163 0.88 -22.13 -1.18
N TRP A 164 -0.41 -22.24 -0.86
CA TRP A 164 -0.86 -22.63 0.46
C TRP A 164 -0.39 -24.04 0.85
N ARG A 165 -0.50 -25.02 -0.05
CA ARG A 165 -0.03 -26.40 0.22
C ARG A 165 1.48 -26.45 0.50
N TRP A 166 2.26 -25.66 -0.22
CA TRP A 166 3.70 -25.57 0.04
C TRP A 166 3.98 -24.96 1.43
N CYS A 167 3.28 -23.87 1.79
CA CYS A 167 3.38 -23.28 3.12
C CYS A 167 3.04 -24.27 4.23
N GLN A 168 1.91 -24.99 4.09
CA GLN A 168 1.50 -25.97 5.09
C GLN A 168 2.52 -27.09 5.26
N LYS A 169 3.08 -27.56 4.16
CA LYS A 169 4.00 -28.70 4.17
C LYS A 169 5.37 -28.37 4.74
N TYR A 170 5.93 -27.24 4.36
CA TYR A 170 7.33 -26.92 4.63
C TYR A 170 7.53 -25.83 5.69
N MET A 171 6.67 -24.83 5.73
CA MET A 171 6.83 -23.68 6.63
C MET A 171 6.02 -23.86 7.92
N GLN A 172 4.76 -24.32 7.85
CA GLN A 172 3.89 -24.35 9.00
C GLN A 172 4.31 -25.41 10.02
N HIS A 173 4.37 -25.02 11.29
CA HIS A 173 4.54 -25.95 12.40
C HIS A 173 3.22 -26.64 12.71
N GLN A 174 3.24 -27.97 12.70
CA GLN A 174 2.05 -28.80 12.89
C GLN A 174 1.86 -29.22 14.36
N SER A 175 2.84 -28.98 15.22
CA SER A 175 2.80 -29.32 16.64
C SER A 175 3.87 -28.53 17.43
N GLY A 176 3.80 -28.62 18.76
CA GLY A 176 4.76 -28.01 19.66
C GLY A 176 4.48 -26.52 19.93
N PRO A 177 5.41 -25.81 20.59
CA PRO A 177 5.19 -24.42 20.99
C PRO A 177 4.91 -23.47 19.82
N LEU A 178 5.45 -23.75 18.63
CA LEU A 178 5.26 -22.95 17.42
C LEU A 178 4.07 -23.41 16.58
N GLU A 179 3.27 -24.38 17.01
CA GLU A 179 2.11 -24.87 16.25
C GLU A 179 1.27 -23.72 15.68
N GLY A 180 0.92 -23.84 14.39
CA GLY A 180 0.13 -22.85 13.65
C GLY A 180 0.94 -21.67 13.09
N TYR A 181 2.16 -21.45 13.57
CA TYR A 181 3.09 -20.45 13.01
C TYR A 181 3.94 -21.03 11.89
N PHE A 182 4.62 -20.15 11.14
CA PHE A 182 5.41 -20.52 9.98
C PHE A 182 6.88 -20.19 10.19
N ALA A 183 7.77 -21.09 9.81
CA ALA A 183 9.18 -20.76 9.66
C ALA A 183 9.31 -19.65 8.61
N TRP A 184 9.82 -18.48 8.99
CA TRP A 184 9.78 -17.30 8.13
C TRP A 184 10.59 -17.45 6.84
N SER A 185 11.61 -18.34 6.85
CA SER A 185 12.46 -18.60 5.69
C SER A 185 12.81 -20.07 5.56
N CYS A 186 12.67 -20.57 4.34
CA CYS A 186 13.08 -21.91 3.93
C CYS A 186 13.97 -21.83 2.70
N LYS A 187 14.76 -22.87 2.45
CA LYS A 187 15.36 -23.12 1.14
C LYS A 187 14.29 -23.54 0.14
N VAL A 188 14.59 -23.48 -1.14
CA VAL A 188 13.68 -23.91 -2.22
C VAL A 188 13.32 -25.40 -2.17
N ASP A 189 14.10 -26.22 -1.48
CA ASP A 189 13.81 -27.63 -1.22
C ASP A 189 12.90 -27.85 0.01
N GLY A 190 12.50 -26.78 0.69
CA GLY A 190 11.67 -26.80 1.89
C GLY A 190 12.44 -26.93 3.21
N THR A 191 13.77 -27.07 3.18
CA THR A 191 14.58 -27.06 4.41
C THR A 191 14.48 -25.68 5.09
N ARG A 192 14.10 -25.65 6.36
CA ARG A 192 13.95 -24.40 7.11
C ARG A 192 15.29 -23.77 7.42
N ASN A 193 15.45 -22.51 7.04
CA ASN A 193 16.60 -21.68 7.42
C ASN A 193 16.46 -21.16 8.86
N SER A 194 15.22 -20.95 9.30
CA SER A 194 14.86 -20.53 10.66
C SER A 194 13.60 -21.28 11.11
N GLN A 195 13.47 -21.50 12.40
CA GLN A 195 12.25 -22.09 12.97
C GLN A 195 11.23 -21.03 13.38
N GLY A 196 11.70 -19.82 13.69
CA GLY A 196 10.84 -18.74 14.16
C GLY A 196 9.97 -18.13 13.07
N PRO A 197 8.81 -17.59 13.43
CA PRO A 197 7.95 -16.83 12.52
C PRO A 197 8.38 -15.38 12.40
N ALA A 198 7.90 -14.71 11.33
CA ALA A 198 7.89 -13.26 11.16
C ALA A 198 6.44 -12.81 11.04
N SER A 199 6.01 -11.87 11.89
CA SER A 199 4.59 -11.58 12.09
C SER A 199 3.86 -11.03 10.86
N ASP A 200 4.57 -10.40 9.92
CA ASP A 200 3.99 -9.85 8.69
C ASP A 200 3.38 -10.93 7.79
N GLY A 201 4.04 -12.08 7.67
CA GLY A 201 3.55 -13.21 6.89
C GLY A 201 2.21 -13.72 7.40
N GLU A 202 2.08 -13.87 8.72
CA GLU A 202 0.85 -14.32 9.37
C GLU A 202 -0.34 -13.40 9.08
N LEU A 203 -0.12 -12.06 9.04
CA LEU A 203 -1.21 -11.13 8.71
C LEU A 203 -1.74 -11.35 7.30
N TYR A 204 -0.85 -11.45 6.34
CA TYR A 204 -1.23 -11.66 4.95
C TYR A 204 -1.84 -13.06 4.72
N TYR A 205 -1.33 -14.11 5.38
CA TYR A 205 -1.94 -15.45 5.33
C TYR A 205 -3.38 -15.42 5.82
N VAL A 206 -3.63 -14.89 7.01
CA VAL A 206 -4.98 -14.81 7.59
C VAL A 206 -5.93 -14.04 6.66
N THR A 207 -5.51 -12.86 6.18
CA THR A 207 -6.36 -12.02 5.36
C THR A 207 -6.62 -12.64 3.99
N SER A 208 -5.61 -13.21 3.34
CA SER A 208 -5.77 -13.88 2.04
C SER A 208 -6.63 -15.14 2.13
N LEU A 209 -6.53 -15.90 3.22
CA LEU A 209 -7.39 -17.07 3.48
C LEU A 209 -8.85 -16.66 3.72
N ILE A 210 -9.11 -15.58 4.46
CA ILE A 210 -10.46 -15.04 4.60
C ILE A 210 -11.02 -14.61 3.23
N PHE A 211 -10.21 -13.96 2.41
CA PHE A 211 -10.64 -13.58 1.06
C PHE A 211 -10.87 -14.79 0.15
N ALA A 212 -10.05 -15.83 0.26
CA ALA A 212 -10.24 -17.09 -0.46
C ALA A 212 -11.56 -17.76 -0.06
N SER A 213 -11.85 -17.81 1.25
CA SER A 213 -13.14 -18.29 1.77
C SER A 213 -14.31 -17.50 1.19
N ASN A 214 -14.22 -16.17 1.19
CA ASN A 214 -15.26 -15.30 0.68
C ASN A 214 -15.46 -15.42 -0.83
N ARG A 215 -14.39 -15.69 -1.59
CA ARG A 215 -14.42 -15.78 -3.06
C ARG A 215 -14.81 -17.15 -3.57
N TRP A 216 -14.22 -18.20 -2.98
CA TRP A 216 -14.32 -19.56 -3.52
C TRP A 216 -15.10 -20.53 -2.63
N GLY A 217 -15.47 -20.10 -1.41
CA GLY A 217 -16.10 -20.97 -0.42
C GLY A 217 -15.10 -21.88 0.30
N ASN A 218 -15.59 -22.82 1.12
CA ASN A 218 -14.77 -23.66 1.99
C ASN A 218 -14.86 -25.15 1.65
N ASP A 219 -15.68 -25.52 0.66
CA ASP A 219 -15.93 -26.93 0.26
C ASP A 219 -15.16 -27.34 -1.00
N THR A 220 -14.05 -26.65 -1.30
CA THR A 220 -13.30 -26.79 -2.56
C THR A 220 -11.97 -27.52 -2.41
N GLY A 221 -11.84 -28.38 -1.38
CA GLY A 221 -10.62 -29.13 -1.06
C GLY A 221 -9.76 -28.49 0.03
N ILE A 222 -9.88 -27.18 0.24
CA ILE A 222 -9.28 -26.43 1.35
C ILE A 222 -10.40 -25.65 2.05
N ASN A 223 -10.52 -25.81 3.36
CA ASN A 223 -11.38 -24.97 4.17
C ASN A 223 -10.60 -23.73 4.60
N TYR A 224 -10.59 -22.71 3.73
CA TYR A 224 -9.79 -21.49 3.92
C TYR A 224 -10.11 -20.75 5.21
N LEU A 225 -11.39 -20.67 5.60
CA LEU A 225 -11.78 -19.99 6.83
C LEU A 225 -11.25 -20.75 8.06
N ALA A 226 -11.34 -22.09 8.06
CA ALA A 226 -10.80 -22.88 9.15
C ALA A 226 -9.28 -22.74 9.28
N GLU A 227 -8.56 -22.62 8.17
CA GLU A 227 -7.12 -22.36 8.18
C GLU A 227 -6.77 -20.97 8.73
N ALA A 228 -7.50 -19.92 8.34
CA ALA A 228 -7.35 -18.59 8.92
C ALA A 228 -7.61 -18.62 10.44
N GLN A 229 -8.69 -19.25 10.87
CA GLN A 229 -9.06 -19.41 12.28
C GLN A 229 -8.00 -20.20 13.05
N ARG A 230 -7.41 -21.24 12.45
CA ARG A 230 -6.33 -22.01 13.05
C ARG A 230 -5.14 -21.13 13.38
N ILE A 231 -4.67 -20.29 12.46
CA ILE A 231 -3.55 -19.37 12.69
C ILE A 231 -3.89 -18.43 13.86
N LEU A 232 -5.06 -17.80 13.85
CA LEU A 232 -5.49 -16.88 14.89
C LEU A 232 -5.63 -17.56 16.25
N ASN A 233 -6.22 -18.74 16.31
CA ASN A 233 -6.44 -19.50 17.54
C ASN A 233 -5.12 -20.01 18.12
N CYS A 234 -4.25 -20.58 17.29
CA CYS A 234 -2.92 -21.02 17.71
C CYS A 234 -2.08 -19.88 18.25
N SER A 235 -2.19 -18.68 17.66
CA SER A 235 -1.54 -17.47 18.18
C SER A 235 -2.04 -17.14 19.58
N MET A 236 -3.35 -17.09 19.79
CA MET A 236 -3.93 -16.74 21.11
C MET A 236 -3.63 -17.78 22.20
N GLN A 237 -3.43 -19.05 21.83
CA GLN A 237 -3.03 -20.10 22.79
C GLN A 237 -1.62 -19.90 23.35
N LYS A 238 -0.81 -19.02 22.75
CA LYS A 238 0.55 -18.73 23.20
C LYS A 238 0.64 -17.67 24.29
N ILE A 239 -0.51 -17.15 24.76
CA ILE A 239 -0.57 -16.21 25.88
C ILE A 239 0.01 -16.89 27.14
N GLY A 240 1.03 -16.27 27.71
CA GLY A 240 1.68 -16.77 28.94
C GLY A 240 2.71 -17.89 28.71
N MET A 241 3.08 -18.19 27.46
CA MET A 241 4.21 -19.10 27.19
C MET A 241 5.56 -18.36 27.29
N ASP A 242 6.61 -19.05 27.76
CA ASP A 242 7.92 -18.41 28.02
C ASP A 242 8.72 -18.07 26.74
N ASN A 243 8.65 -18.91 25.71
CA ASN A 243 9.55 -18.82 24.54
C ASN A 243 8.84 -18.43 23.25
N VAL A 244 7.54 -18.21 23.31
CA VAL A 244 6.72 -17.80 22.16
C VAL A 244 5.54 -16.99 22.67
N SER A 245 5.13 -16.00 21.91
CA SER A 245 4.00 -15.12 22.24
C SER A 245 2.99 -15.08 21.07
N PRO A 246 1.80 -14.54 21.29
CA PRO A 246 0.97 -14.11 20.16
C PRO A 246 1.72 -13.13 19.25
N PHE A 247 1.46 -13.19 17.95
CA PHE A 247 2.04 -12.20 17.02
C PHE A 247 1.42 -10.80 17.17
N ILE A 248 0.33 -10.67 17.92
CA ILE A 248 -0.21 -9.42 18.44
C ILE A 248 0.06 -9.35 19.94
N ASN A 249 0.74 -8.32 20.40
CA ASN A 249 0.86 -8.05 21.83
C ASN A 249 -0.54 -7.74 22.40
N ILE A 250 -1.02 -8.59 23.29
CA ILE A 250 -2.42 -8.58 23.74
C ILE A 250 -2.75 -7.30 24.52
N ASP A 251 -1.83 -6.85 25.38
CA ASP A 251 -2.04 -5.66 26.19
C ASP A 251 -1.99 -4.37 25.36
N LYS A 252 -1.04 -4.30 24.44
CA LYS A 252 -0.82 -3.14 23.59
C LYS A 252 -1.70 -3.14 22.35
N LYS A 253 -2.26 -4.29 21.93
CA LYS A 253 -3.03 -4.50 20.70
C LYS A 253 -2.26 -4.09 19.43
N LEU A 254 -0.94 -4.24 19.47
CA LEU A 254 -0.02 -3.93 18.39
C LEU A 254 0.72 -5.20 17.97
N ILE A 255 1.01 -5.28 16.66
CA ILE A 255 1.78 -6.40 16.13
C ILE A 255 3.20 -6.40 16.67
N THR A 256 3.74 -7.59 16.97
CA THR A 256 5.14 -7.78 17.35
C THR A 256 6.00 -7.89 16.10
N PHE A 257 7.29 -7.57 16.19
CA PHE A 257 8.21 -7.85 15.09
C PHE A 257 8.29 -9.36 14.83
N THR A 258 8.68 -10.13 15.85
CA THR A 258 8.57 -11.58 15.85
C THR A 258 7.92 -12.04 17.16
N PRO A 259 7.12 -13.12 17.16
CA PRO A 259 6.40 -13.57 18.35
C PRO A 259 7.27 -14.45 19.26
N ASP A 260 8.38 -13.92 19.69
CA ASP A 260 9.34 -14.49 20.62
C ASP A 260 9.73 -13.45 21.69
N PRO A 261 10.41 -13.82 22.79
CA PRO A 261 10.73 -12.89 23.88
C PRO A 261 11.54 -11.66 23.45
N HIS A 262 12.39 -11.78 22.42
CA HIS A 262 13.18 -10.66 21.92
C HIS A 262 12.37 -9.79 20.99
N GLY A 263 11.85 -10.35 19.90
CA GLY A 263 11.10 -9.61 18.88
C GLY A 263 9.72 -9.18 19.35
N GLY A 264 9.15 -9.85 20.36
CA GLY A 264 7.92 -9.45 21.04
C GLY A 264 8.05 -8.20 21.91
N SER A 265 9.26 -7.70 22.15
CA SER A 265 9.49 -6.46 22.91
C SER A 265 9.34 -5.18 22.07
N TYR A 266 9.21 -5.29 20.75
CA TYR A 266 9.13 -4.18 19.82
C TYR A 266 8.30 -4.53 18.57
N THR A 267 8.16 -3.57 17.68
CA THR A 267 7.36 -3.69 16.46
C THR A 267 8.08 -3.12 15.25
N ASP A 268 7.53 -3.41 14.08
CA ASP A 268 7.90 -2.83 12.78
C ASP A 268 6.73 -1.99 12.25
N PRO A 269 6.92 -0.69 11.96
CA PRO A 269 5.85 0.15 11.42
C PRO A 269 5.20 -0.43 10.15
N SER A 270 5.96 -1.13 9.32
CA SER A 270 5.47 -1.72 8.07
C SER A 270 4.55 -2.94 8.27
N TYR A 271 4.55 -3.53 9.48
CA TYR A 271 3.69 -4.65 9.82
C TYR A 271 2.28 -4.20 10.24
N HIS A 272 2.07 -2.88 10.47
CA HIS A 272 0.78 -2.34 10.88
C HIS A 272 -0.16 -2.22 9.68
N LEU A 273 -1.18 -3.06 9.66
CA LEU A 273 -2.20 -3.17 8.62
C LEU A 273 -3.61 -3.06 9.23
N PRO A 274 -4.02 -1.86 9.70
CA PRO A 274 -5.32 -1.68 10.33
C PRO A 274 -6.49 -2.13 9.44
N ALA A 275 -6.39 -1.97 8.13
CA ALA A 275 -7.37 -2.45 7.17
C ALA A 275 -7.59 -3.97 7.24
N PHE A 276 -6.54 -4.77 7.53
CA PHE A 276 -6.66 -6.21 7.68
C PHE A 276 -7.40 -6.60 8.97
N TYR A 277 -7.15 -5.89 10.06
CA TYR A 277 -7.89 -6.11 11.32
C TYR A 277 -9.38 -5.81 11.17
N GLU A 278 -9.75 -4.82 10.33
CA GLU A 278 -11.16 -4.59 9.98
C GLU A 278 -11.77 -5.77 9.20
N VAL A 279 -11.02 -6.40 8.30
CA VAL A 279 -11.42 -7.64 7.61
C VAL A 279 -11.62 -8.76 8.63
N TRP A 280 -10.68 -8.95 9.57
CA TRP A 280 -10.78 -10.00 10.58
C TRP A 280 -11.96 -9.77 11.52
N ALA A 281 -12.19 -8.51 11.94
CA ALA A 281 -13.35 -8.15 12.76
C ALA A 281 -14.68 -8.52 12.11
N LYS A 282 -14.74 -8.50 10.77
CA LYS A 282 -15.95 -8.79 10.01
C LYS A 282 -16.12 -10.27 9.66
N TRP A 283 -15.05 -10.97 9.29
CA TRP A 283 -15.18 -12.27 8.63
C TRP A 283 -14.28 -13.38 9.16
N ALA A 284 -13.41 -13.14 10.15
CA ALA A 284 -12.64 -14.23 10.76
C ALA A 284 -13.54 -15.23 11.52
N ASN A 285 -14.67 -14.78 12.03
CA ASN A 285 -15.62 -15.58 12.80
C ASN A 285 -14.95 -16.37 13.95
N ASP A 286 -13.95 -15.75 14.56
CA ASP A 286 -13.12 -16.33 15.63
C ASP A 286 -13.56 -15.92 17.04
N GLY A 287 -14.68 -15.20 17.15
CA GLY A 287 -15.22 -14.68 18.40
C GLY A 287 -14.53 -13.41 18.92
N ARG A 288 -13.57 -12.83 18.18
CA ARG A 288 -12.74 -11.71 18.65
C ARG A 288 -12.97 -10.40 17.89
N SER A 289 -14.13 -10.21 17.29
CA SER A 289 -14.43 -9.03 16.44
C SER A 289 -14.08 -7.70 17.11
N ASN A 290 -14.42 -7.51 18.37
CA ASN A 290 -14.12 -6.27 19.09
C ASN A 290 -12.61 -6.10 19.35
N PHE A 291 -11.89 -7.17 19.63
CA PHE A 291 -10.44 -7.14 19.80
C PHE A 291 -9.75 -6.67 18.49
N TRP A 292 -10.16 -7.20 17.34
CA TRP A 292 -9.61 -6.78 16.04
C TRP A 292 -9.93 -5.34 15.70
N LYS A 293 -11.13 -4.84 16.01
CA LYS A 293 -11.46 -3.41 15.88
C LYS A 293 -10.56 -2.52 16.72
N GLU A 294 -10.28 -2.92 17.96
CA GLU A 294 -9.34 -2.18 18.81
C GLU A 294 -7.91 -2.24 18.27
N CYS A 295 -7.46 -3.38 17.74
CA CYS A 295 -6.15 -3.48 17.07
C CYS A 295 -6.06 -2.52 15.88
N ALA A 296 -7.10 -2.40 15.06
CA ALA A 296 -7.13 -1.45 13.96
C ALA A 296 -6.99 -0.01 14.42
N LYS A 297 -7.76 0.38 15.45
CA LYS A 297 -7.70 1.71 16.04
C LYS A 297 -6.32 2.03 16.61
N VAL A 298 -5.79 1.15 17.46
CA VAL A 298 -4.49 1.36 18.13
C VAL A 298 -3.33 1.36 17.12
N SER A 299 -3.41 0.56 16.03
CA SER A 299 -2.41 0.61 14.96
C SER A 299 -2.39 1.96 14.24
N ARG A 300 -3.55 2.60 13.99
CA ARG A 300 -3.60 3.96 13.43
C ARG A 300 -2.95 4.97 14.38
N GLU A 301 -3.30 4.93 15.66
CA GLU A 301 -2.71 5.81 16.69
C GLU A 301 -1.19 5.60 16.85
N TYR A 302 -0.71 4.36 16.67
CA TYR A 302 0.70 4.04 16.70
C TYR A 302 1.44 4.66 15.49
N LEU A 303 0.88 4.57 14.28
CA LEU A 303 1.49 5.17 13.08
C LEU A 303 1.69 6.68 13.24
N HIS A 304 0.78 7.39 13.92
CA HIS A 304 0.98 8.82 14.23
C HIS A 304 2.25 9.11 15.04
N LYS A 305 2.66 8.15 15.88
CA LYS A 305 3.81 8.32 16.78
C LYS A 305 5.12 7.82 16.18
N SER A 306 5.03 6.83 15.29
CA SER A 306 6.21 6.17 14.69
C SER A 306 6.78 6.90 13.49
N ILE A 307 6.02 7.82 12.92
CA ILE A 307 6.36 8.54 11.69
C ILE A 307 6.84 9.94 12.03
N ASN A 308 7.95 10.35 11.42
CA ASN A 308 8.47 11.71 11.55
C ASN A 308 7.48 12.71 10.89
N PRO A 309 6.96 13.70 11.62
CA PRO A 309 5.92 14.59 11.11
C PRO A 309 6.41 15.59 10.03
N GLU A 310 7.72 15.80 9.91
CA GLU A 310 8.29 16.72 8.94
C GLU A 310 8.63 16.04 7.60
N THR A 311 9.04 14.78 7.64
CA THR A 311 9.48 14.05 6.46
C THR A 311 8.48 12.98 6.00
N GLY A 312 7.62 12.49 6.89
CA GLY A 312 6.79 11.32 6.64
C GLY A 312 7.54 9.99 6.70
N LEU A 313 8.82 10.01 7.03
CA LEU A 313 9.64 8.80 7.12
C LEU A 313 9.44 8.09 8.46
N ASN A 314 9.53 6.77 8.42
CA ASN A 314 9.49 5.90 9.59
C ASN A 314 10.72 5.01 9.61
N PRO A 315 11.19 4.55 10.78
CA PRO A 315 12.27 3.56 10.85
C PRO A 315 11.79 2.17 10.47
N ASP A 316 12.71 1.23 10.25
CA ASP A 316 12.37 -0.19 10.13
C ASP A 316 11.75 -0.72 11.42
N TYR A 317 12.33 -0.40 12.57
CA TYR A 317 11.88 -0.92 13.87
C TYR A 317 11.67 0.20 14.88
N ASN A 318 10.58 0.10 15.66
CA ASN A 318 10.27 1.03 16.75
C ASN A 318 9.96 0.31 18.04
N ASN A 319 10.03 1.05 19.14
CA ASN A 319 9.32 0.69 20.36
C ASN A 319 7.80 0.85 20.16
N TYR A 320 6.99 0.21 20.99
CA TYR A 320 5.54 0.27 20.91
C TYR A 320 4.94 1.67 21.19
N ASP A 321 5.70 2.58 21.77
CA ASP A 321 5.30 3.98 21.95
C ASP A 321 5.64 4.88 20.75
N GLY A 322 6.22 4.30 19.68
CA GLY A 322 6.63 5.00 18.46
C GLY A 322 8.02 5.60 18.54
N SER A 323 8.73 5.50 19.68
CA SER A 323 10.10 5.99 19.80
C SER A 323 11.09 5.11 19.06
N LEU A 324 12.20 5.69 18.62
CA LEU A 324 13.33 4.97 18.04
C LEU A 324 13.91 3.98 19.07
N ARG A 325 14.38 2.84 18.61
CA ARG A 325 14.97 1.84 19.51
C ARG A 325 16.34 2.23 20.04
N GLY A 326 17.03 3.15 19.37
CA GLY A 326 18.39 3.51 19.71
C GLY A 326 19.36 2.33 19.61
N SER A 327 19.01 1.33 18.81
CA SER A 327 19.81 0.15 18.63
C SER A 327 21.09 0.50 17.91
N ARG A 328 22.17 -0.02 18.42
CA ARG A 328 23.55 0.16 18.00
C ARG A 328 23.70 0.46 16.51
N GLY A 329 23.67 1.75 16.18
CA GLY A 329 24.06 2.23 14.90
C GLY A 329 23.08 1.90 13.80
N ILE A 330 21.87 2.42 13.85
CA ILE A 330 21.29 2.85 12.57
C ILE A 330 20.44 1.78 11.85
N ILE A 331 20.76 0.46 11.95
CA ILE A 331 19.96 -0.61 11.37
C ILE A 331 18.67 -0.73 12.14
N GLY A 332 17.58 -0.29 11.83
CA GLY A 332 16.32 -0.31 12.56
C GLY A 332 15.81 1.10 12.82
N ASP A 333 16.66 2.09 12.97
CA ASP A 333 16.29 3.48 13.17
C ASP A 333 16.23 4.29 11.85
N ALA A 334 16.50 3.66 10.70
CA ALA A 334 16.49 4.29 9.38
C ALA A 334 15.29 3.85 8.54
N PHE A 335 14.84 4.73 7.65
CA PHE A 335 13.89 4.42 6.60
C PHE A 335 14.60 3.66 5.47
N ARG A 336 14.22 2.39 5.25
CA ARG A 336 14.79 1.52 4.22
C ARG A 336 13.89 0.29 4.03
N PHE A 337 14.02 -0.46 2.96
CA PHE A 337 13.37 -1.75 2.66
C PHE A 337 11.94 -1.91 3.23
N ASP A 338 11.81 -2.49 4.44
CA ASP A 338 10.52 -2.75 5.08
C ASP A 338 9.72 -1.46 5.28
N SER A 339 10.39 -0.37 5.64
CA SER A 339 9.79 0.95 5.80
C SER A 339 9.07 1.45 4.54
N TRP A 340 9.49 1.04 3.34
CA TRP A 340 8.84 1.48 2.08
C TRP A 340 7.39 1.02 1.98
N ARG A 341 6.99 -0.03 2.70
CA ARG A 341 5.62 -0.53 2.70
C ARG A 341 4.62 0.39 3.40
N VAL A 342 5.09 1.20 4.35
CA VAL A 342 4.22 2.06 5.17
C VAL A 342 3.35 3.01 4.35
N PRO A 343 3.87 3.74 3.35
CA PRO A 343 3.04 4.58 2.48
C PRO A 343 1.90 3.82 1.82
N MET A 344 2.18 2.62 1.33
CA MET A 344 1.17 1.78 0.67
C MET A 344 0.16 1.20 1.67
N ASN A 345 0.59 0.82 2.88
CA ASN A 345 -0.29 0.35 3.94
C ASN A 345 -1.27 1.43 4.41
N ILE A 346 -0.81 2.69 4.49
CA ILE A 346 -1.66 3.84 4.81
C ILE A 346 -2.65 4.11 3.67
N ALA A 347 -2.20 4.01 2.41
CA ALA A 347 -3.09 4.12 1.25
C ALA A 347 -4.17 3.03 1.24
N LEU A 348 -3.82 1.81 1.64
CA LEU A 348 -4.76 0.71 1.80
C LEU A 348 -5.85 1.02 2.82
N ASP A 349 -5.44 1.44 4.02
CA ASP A 349 -6.38 1.79 5.08
C ASP A 349 -7.26 2.99 4.70
N TYR A 350 -6.69 4.00 4.05
CA TYR A 350 -7.45 5.12 3.48
C TYR A 350 -8.50 4.64 2.48
N SER A 351 -8.12 3.78 1.55
CA SER A 351 -9.02 3.24 0.52
C SER A 351 -10.13 2.37 1.10
N TRP A 352 -9.81 1.50 2.05
CA TRP A 352 -10.75 0.52 2.56
C TRP A 352 -11.59 1.04 3.73
N SER A 353 -10.98 1.75 4.66
CA SER A 353 -11.63 2.23 5.89
C SER A 353 -11.93 3.72 5.87
N CYS A 354 -10.96 4.55 5.46
CA CYS A 354 -11.02 6.01 5.56
C CYS A 354 -11.24 6.52 7.00
N ALA A 355 -10.88 5.70 8.01
CA ALA A 355 -11.19 5.99 9.41
C ALA A 355 -10.32 7.09 10.01
N ASP A 356 -9.14 7.35 9.44
CA ASP A 356 -8.15 8.32 9.90
C ASP A 356 -7.78 9.31 8.80
N ARG A 357 -8.81 9.73 8.07
CA ARG A 357 -8.71 10.46 6.80
C ARG A 357 -7.77 11.66 6.84
N GLU A 358 -7.96 12.56 7.79
CA GLU A 358 -7.22 13.83 7.83
C GLU A 358 -5.72 13.59 8.05
N TRP A 359 -5.40 12.70 8.98
CA TRP A 359 -4.01 12.34 9.24
C TRP A 359 -3.39 11.62 8.04
N GLN A 360 -4.12 10.69 7.42
CA GLN A 360 -3.64 9.94 6.24
C GLN A 360 -3.38 10.86 5.05
N GLN A 361 -4.22 11.87 4.83
CA GLN A 361 -4.01 12.90 3.81
C GLN A 361 -2.78 13.75 4.11
N ASN A 362 -2.63 14.20 5.35
CA ASN A 362 -1.46 14.96 5.78
C ASN A 362 -0.18 14.15 5.63
N TYR A 363 -0.19 12.89 6.07
CA TYR A 363 0.92 11.97 5.90
C TYR A 363 1.32 11.81 4.42
N ALA A 364 0.35 11.51 3.56
CA ALA A 364 0.58 11.33 2.13
C ALA A 364 1.21 12.57 1.48
N ASN A 365 0.71 13.75 1.83
CA ASN A 365 1.27 15.01 1.37
C ASN A 365 2.69 15.23 1.90
N THR A 366 2.96 14.91 3.16
CA THR A 366 4.26 15.12 3.80
C THR A 366 5.33 14.24 3.15
N ILE A 367 5.10 12.94 3.05
CA ILE A 367 6.10 12.03 2.46
C ILE A 367 6.34 12.33 0.98
N GLN A 368 5.30 12.66 0.21
CA GLN A 368 5.46 13.05 -1.20
C GLN A 368 6.20 14.37 -1.33
N ASN A 369 5.93 15.37 -0.50
CA ASN A 369 6.68 16.63 -0.50
C ASN A 369 8.15 16.40 -0.16
N PHE A 370 8.44 15.54 0.82
CA PHE A 370 9.81 15.19 1.17
C PHE A 370 10.52 14.50 -0.01
N LEU A 371 9.98 13.42 -0.54
CA LEU A 371 10.61 12.69 -1.65
C LEU A 371 10.75 13.55 -2.90
N TYR A 372 9.75 14.39 -3.19
CA TYR A 372 9.81 15.35 -4.30
C TYR A 372 10.95 16.37 -4.13
N SER A 373 11.18 16.84 -2.91
CA SER A 373 12.31 17.74 -2.60
C SER A 373 13.67 17.12 -2.81
N GLN A 374 13.75 15.77 -2.78
CA GLN A 374 14.98 15.02 -3.08
C GLN A 374 15.17 14.79 -4.59
N GLY A 375 14.20 15.22 -5.42
CA GLY A 375 14.12 15.01 -6.85
C GLY A 375 13.27 13.80 -7.22
N ILE A 376 12.21 14.02 -8.02
CA ILE A 376 11.23 12.99 -8.34
C ILE A 376 11.85 11.75 -9.02
N ASP A 377 12.89 11.95 -9.84
CA ASP A 377 13.59 10.87 -10.54
C ASP A 377 14.87 10.40 -9.86
N THR A 378 15.20 10.95 -8.67
CA THR A 378 16.51 10.77 -8.05
C THR A 378 16.49 10.52 -6.54
N PHE A 379 15.31 10.60 -5.89
CA PHE A 379 15.25 10.24 -4.47
C PHE A 379 15.76 8.81 -4.27
N VAL A 380 16.46 8.61 -3.17
CA VAL A 380 17.10 7.32 -2.88
C VAL A 380 16.26 6.50 -1.90
N ASP A 381 16.64 5.27 -1.75
CA ASP A 381 15.89 4.23 -1.04
C ASP A 381 16.27 4.07 0.44
N GLN A 382 17.20 4.90 0.94
CA GLN A 382 17.52 4.93 2.37
C GLN A 382 17.72 6.36 2.85
N TYR A 383 17.12 6.65 4.00
CA TYR A 383 17.22 7.92 4.74
C TYR A 383 17.25 7.65 6.24
N ASN A 384 17.91 8.54 7.00
CA ASN A 384 17.55 8.70 8.40
C ASN A 384 16.13 9.29 8.47
N VAL A 385 15.42 9.07 9.56
CA VAL A 385 14.01 9.55 9.68
C VAL A 385 13.90 11.08 9.65
N ASP A 386 14.99 11.81 9.92
CA ASP A 386 15.08 13.27 9.78
C ASP A 386 15.27 13.76 8.33
N GLY A 387 15.33 12.83 7.37
CA GLY A 387 15.50 13.11 5.94
C GLY A 387 16.95 13.21 5.48
N THR A 388 17.93 13.11 6.36
CA THR A 388 19.34 13.08 5.96
C THR A 388 19.71 11.70 5.37
N LYS A 389 20.67 11.67 4.45
CA LYS A 389 21.18 10.39 3.93
C LYS A 389 21.99 9.67 5.00
N PRO A 390 21.92 8.33 5.11
CA PRO A 390 22.68 7.60 6.09
C PRO A 390 24.19 7.72 5.81
N ALA A 391 25.00 7.79 6.87
CA ALA A 391 26.46 7.88 6.76
C ALA A 391 27.08 6.66 6.07
N ARG A 392 26.37 5.54 6.08
CA ARG A 392 26.74 4.29 5.37
C ARG A 392 25.48 3.64 4.80
N ILE A 393 25.65 2.92 3.71
CA ILE A 393 24.58 2.13 3.12
C ILE A 393 24.26 0.95 4.05
N LEU A 394 22.99 0.80 4.35
CA LEU A 394 22.47 -0.24 5.24
C LEU A 394 21.85 -1.34 4.37
N GLY A 395 22.38 -2.55 4.43
CA GLY A 395 21.84 -3.67 3.68
C GLY A 395 22.64 -4.95 3.88
N ALA A 396 22.04 -6.06 3.50
CA ALA A 396 22.65 -7.37 3.41
C ALA A 396 22.70 -7.84 1.94
N GLY A 397 23.42 -8.89 1.65
CA GLY A 397 23.37 -9.54 0.34
C GLY A 397 23.97 -8.73 -0.82
N GLY A 398 24.99 -7.90 -0.56
CA GLY A 398 25.68 -7.16 -1.61
C GLY A 398 25.00 -5.85 -2.02
N TYR A 399 24.11 -5.32 -1.20
CA TYR A 399 23.53 -3.99 -1.39
C TYR A 399 24.60 -2.92 -1.10
N THR A 400 25.18 -2.36 -2.14
CA THR A 400 26.40 -1.53 -2.07
C THR A 400 26.20 -0.08 -2.52
N ALA A 401 25.02 0.26 -3.05
CA ALA A 401 24.71 1.58 -3.55
C ALA A 401 23.30 2.01 -3.14
N LEU A 402 23.11 3.29 -2.85
CA LEU A 402 21.77 3.89 -2.76
C LEU A 402 21.20 3.98 -4.18
N ARG A 403 19.94 3.58 -4.33
CA ARG A 403 19.27 3.55 -5.63
C ARG A 403 17.96 4.30 -5.58
N HIS A 404 17.49 4.68 -6.73
CA HIS A 404 16.10 5.06 -6.93
C HIS A 404 15.27 3.80 -7.13
N SER A 405 15.05 3.05 -6.01
CA SER A 405 14.48 1.71 -6.05
C SER A 405 13.03 1.70 -6.48
N LEU A 406 12.70 0.80 -7.41
CA LEU A 406 11.35 0.64 -7.96
C LEU A 406 10.31 0.35 -6.88
N GLY A 407 10.68 -0.41 -5.84
CA GLY A 407 9.79 -0.68 -4.71
C GLY A 407 9.36 0.59 -3.98
N LEU A 408 10.30 1.52 -3.72
CA LEU A 408 9.96 2.81 -3.09
C LEU A 408 9.20 3.72 -4.07
N VAL A 409 9.57 3.75 -5.34
CA VAL A 409 8.79 4.46 -6.39
C VAL A 409 7.35 3.96 -6.40
N ALA A 410 7.16 2.65 -6.33
CA ALA A 410 5.83 2.04 -6.35
C ALA A 410 4.98 2.44 -5.13
N THR A 411 5.53 2.32 -3.93
CA THR A 411 4.78 2.59 -2.70
C THR A 411 4.52 4.09 -2.50
N SER A 412 5.46 4.95 -2.92
CA SER A 412 5.28 6.41 -2.92
C SER A 412 4.25 6.89 -3.96
N ALA A 413 4.08 6.15 -5.06
CA ALA A 413 2.98 6.37 -6.00
C ALA A 413 1.65 5.89 -5.42
N ALA A 414 1.61 4.72 -4.76
CA ALA A 414 0.37 4.18 -4.17
C ALA A 414 -0.25 5.12 -3.12
N VAL A 415 0.57 5.82 -2.33
CA VAL A 415 0.07 6.76 -1.32
C VAL A 415 -0.65 7.97 -1.92
N SER A 416 -0.51 8.21 -3.23
CA SER A 416 -1.30 9.21 -3.97
C SER A 416 -2.81 9.03 -3.83
N LEU A 417 -3.28 7.83 -3.50
CA LEU A 417 -4.71 7.61 -3.19
C LEU A 417 -5.21 8.47 -2.04
N ALA A 418 -4.37 8.73 -1.05
CA ALA A 418 -4.68 9.57 0.11
C ALA A 418 -4.22 11.03 -0.06
N ALA A 419 -3.28 11.30 -0.96
CA ALA A 419 -2.72 12.63 -1.14
C ALA A 419 -3.73 13.64 -1.72
N THR A 420 -3.49 14.92 -1.41
CA THR A 420 -4.29 16.05 -1.90
C THR A 420 -3.41 17.17 -2.51
N ASN A 421 -2.10 16.93 -2.63
CA ASN A 421 -1.14 17.87 -3.21
C ASN A 421 -1.17 17.87 -4.75
N ASP A 422 -0.43 18.76 -5.37
CA ASP A 422 -0.31 18.92 -6.81
C ASP A 422 0.68 17.95 -7.49
N LYS A 423 1.36 17.09 -6.71
CA LYS A 423 2.41 16.18 -7.18
C LYS A 423 1.92 14.76 -7.49
N ILE A 424 0.66 14.48 -7.18
CA ILE A 424 0.01 13.17 -7.40
C ILE A 424 0.30 12.62 -8.80
N GLY A 425 0.10 13.45 -9.83
CA GLY A 425 0.30 13.05 -11.22
C GLY A 425 1.73 12.66 -11.52
N GLU A 426 2.72 13.33 -10.93
CA GLU A 426 4.13 13.05 -11.16
C GLU A 426 4.55 11.72 -10.53
N PHE A 427 4.17 11.44 -9.28
CA PHE A 427 4.44 10.16 -8.62
C PHE A 427 3.80 8.98 -9.35
N VAL A 428 2.55 9.13 -9.75
CA VAL A 428 1.84 8.08 -10.50
C VAL A 428 2.45 7.87 -11.88
N ASN A 429 2.79 8.95 -12.59
CA ASN A 429 3.42 8.87 -13.90
C ASN A 429 4.83 8.26 -13.84
N GLN A 430 5.58 8.54 -12.76
CA GLN A 430 6.88 7.91 -12.52
C GLN A 430 6.74 6.39 -12.42
N LEU A 431 5.84 5.87 -11.60
CA LEU A 431 5.58 4.43 -11.52
C LEU A 431 5.09 3.86 -12.86
N TRP A 432 4.19 4.57 -13.53
CA TRP A 432 3.65 4.13 -14.82
C TRP A 432 4.73 3.90 -15.88
N ASN A 433 5.73 4.79 -15.91
CA ASN A 433 6.84 4.74 -16.87
C ASN A 433 8.01 3.89 -16.39
N ALA A 434 8.07 3.56 -15.11
CA ALA A 434 9.16 2.79 -14.53
C ALA A 434 9.23 1.39 -15.16
N LYS A 435 10.45 0.99 -15.52
CA LYS A 435 10.75 -0.35 -16.05
C LYS A 435 11.27 -1.24 -14.92
N HIS A 436 10.79 -2.47 -14.88
CA HIS A 436 11.35 -3.49 -13.97
C HIS A 436 12.48 -4.22 -14.67
N VAL A 437 13.66 -3.66 -14.58
CA VAL A 437 14.89 -4.13 -15.25
C VAL A 437 16.09 -3.91 -14.29
N PRO A 438 17.24 -4.56 -14.52
CA PRO A 438 18.45 -4.30 -13.75
C PRO A 438 18.82 -2.82 -13.73
N TYR A 439 19.26 -2.34 -12.57
CA TYR A 439 19.83 -1.01 -12.40
C TYR A 439 21.19 -0.90 -13.11
N GLU A 440 21.71 0.33 -13.25
CA GLU A 440 22.97 0.60 -13.97
C GLU A 440 24.16 -0.20 -13.42
N ASP A 441 24.18 -0.49 -12.12
CA ASP A 441 25.21 -1.29 -11.45
C ASP A 441 24.99 -2.81 -11.57
N GLY A 442 23.96 -3.23 -12.34
CA GLY A 442 23.62 -4.64 -12.55
C GLY A 442 22.81 -5.28 -11.44
N TYR A 443 22.48 -4.54 -10.37
CA TYR A 443 21.57 -5.04 -9.34
C TYR A 443 20.16 -5.16 -9.90
N PHE A 444 19.49 -6.26 -9.61
CA PHE A 444 18.11 -6.48 -9.99
C PHE A 444 17.35 -7.17 -8.86
N ASP A 445 16.21 -6.62 -8.49
CA ASP A 445 15.31 -7.20 -7.52
C ASP A 445 13.99 -7.61 -8.18
N ALA A 446 13.97 -8.85 -8.66
CA ALA A 446 12.77 -9.43 -9.24
C ALA A 446 11.67 -9.68 -8.19
N TYR A 447 12.06 -9.89 -6.93
CA TYR A 447 11.21 -10.28 -5.84
C TYR A 447 10.53 -9.06 -5.19
N TYR A 448 11.28 -8.26 -4.44
CA TYR A 448 10.69 -7.21 -3.61
C TYR A 448 10.17 -6.03 -4.46
N ASP A 449 11.02 -5.50 -5.33
CA ASP A 449 10.62 -4.44 -6.27
C ASP A 449 9.44 -4.88 -7.16
N GLY A 450 9.48 -6.11 -7.66
CA GLY A 450 8.42 -6.64 -8.52
C GLY A 450 7.08 -6.79 -7.80
N LEU A 451 7.09 -7.35 -6.58
CA LEU A 451 5.89 -7.52 -5.77
C LEU A 451 5.29 -6.18 -5.36
N LEU A 452 6.11 -5.24 -4.86
CA LEU A 452 5.63 -3.91 -4.48
C LEU A 452 5.08 -3.13 -5.69
N ARG A 453 5.72 -3.25 -6.86
CA ARG A 453 5.20 -2.65 -8.10
C ARG A 453 3.81 -3.17 -8.45
N LEU A 454 3.60 -4.47 -8.40
CA LEU A 454 2.28 -5.05 -8.69
C LEU A 454 1.22 -4.61 -7.68
N PHE A 455 1.53 -4.63 -6.38
CA PHE A 455 0.62 -4.12 -5.36
C PHE A 455 0.25 -2.65 -5.60
N ALA A 456 1.22 -1.79 -5.88
CA ALA A 456 0.97 -0.38 -6.13
C ALA A 456 0.06 -0.15 -7.35
N LEU A 457 0.27 -0.89 -8.44
CA LEU A 457 -0.61 -0.84 -9.61
C LEU A 457 -2.03 -1.33 -9.29
N MET A 458 -2.18 -2.37 -8.46
CA MET A 458 -3.49 -2.83 -7.97
C MET A 458 -4.19 -1.75 -7.14
N HIS A 459 -3.47 -1.07 -6.26
CA HIS A 459 -3.99 0.04 -5.46
C HIS A 459 -4.49 1.17 -6.37
N LEU A 460 -3.63 1.67 -7.25
CA LEU A 460 -3.91 2.83 -8.09
C LEU A 460 -5.02 2.60 -9.12
N SER A 461 -5.20 1.36 -9.57
CA SER A 461 -6.27 0.95 -10.50
C SER A 461 -7.59 0.62 -9.82
N GLY A 462 -7.67 0.62 -8.48
CA GLY A 462 -8.85 0.19 -7.74
C GLY A 462 -9.10 -1.32 -7.79
N ASN A 463 -8.07 -2.12 -8.07
CA ASN A 463 -8.16 -3.58 -8.14
C ASN A 463 -7.63 -4.30 -6.88
N TYR A 464 -7.16 -3.57 -5.88
CA TYR A 464 -6.90 -4.15 -4.57
C TYR A 464 -8.14 -4.00 -3.70
N ARG A 465 -8.97 -5.04 -3.68
CA ARG A 465 -10.35 -4.98 -3.19
C ARG A 465 -10.58 -5.83 -1.97
N ILE A 466 -11.52 -5.39 -1.15
CA ILE A 466 -12.13 -6.23 -0.11
C ILE A 466 -12.99 -7.28 -0.83
N ILE A 467 -12.69 -8.55 -0.60
CA ILE A 467 -13.48 -9.64 -1.16
C ILE A 467 -14.54 -10.02 -0.12
N THR A 468 -15.78 -9.74 -0.42
CA THR A 468 -16.92 -10.04 0.45
C THR A 468 -17.46 -11.44 0.17
N PRO A 469 -18.11 -12.12 1.15
CA PRO A 469 -18.77 -13.38 0.90
C PRO A 469 -19.73 -13.31 -0.30
N GLN A 470 -19.74 -14.33 -1.15
CA GLN A 470 -20.77 -14.46 -2.18
C GLN A 470 -22.13 -14.65 -1.51
N GLN A 471 -23.12 -13.91 -2.00
CA GLN A 471 -24.51 -14.01 -1.53
C GLN A 471 -25.18 -15.26 -2.09
#